data_6ecdcb902477c9c42b3253c2369feda3
#
_entry.id   6ecdcb902477c9c42b3253c2369feda3
#
_cell.length_a   1.000
_cell.length_b   1.000
_cell.length_c   1.000
_cell.angle_alpha   90.00
_cell.angle_beta   90.00
_cell.angle_gamma   90.00
#
_symmetry.space_group_name_H-M   'P 1'
#
loop_
_entity.id
_entity.type
_entity.pdbx_description
1 polymer ?
#
loop_
_entity_poly.entity_id
_entity_poly.type
_entity_poly.pdbx_seq_one_letter_code
_entity_poly.pdbx_strand_id
1 'polypeptide(L)'
;MSFAYLCVHAQDFDTWFEDKTLRLDYVFSGNDHEQHIAVDELCQSPRWYGKRQHLSELPMEGNGQITMRDHATGKVIYRNSFSTLFQEWQTYPEAKKLDKSFENVFLVPMPKRPADITLDLRDNRKQVSSSLTHEVDPKDILIRHIGEKAVTPYVTLQKAADTTRCIRIAFVAEGYTKAEMSRFLEDAQRATGFLFSYEPFKSSRSKFNVVAVQSASEESGVSIPGKGIWKTTAVLSNYDTFYSDRYLTTLHLKTLHNWLAGIPYEHIIVLVNTDRYGGGGVLNSYDLCAAHHPTFRPVLVHEFGHSFAGLADEYAYEQEALPQYPHDVEPWEKNITTKVDFKGKWENLIGKDPKAGFYEGAGYSVKGVYRAYADCRMRTNENPEFCPACKQALQDVIDFYTK
;
A
#
# COMPACT_ATOMS: atom_id res chain seq x y z
N MET A 1 23.97 -35.46 -22.05
CA MET A 1 23.03 -34.92 -21.00
C MET A 1 22.34 -33.71 -21.58
N SER A 2 21.04 -33.87 -21.92
CA SER A 2 20.24 -32.80 -22.51
C SER A 2 19.68 -31.96 -21.37
N PHE A 3 20.10 -30.69 -21.27
CA PHE A 3 19.47 -29.72 -20.38
C PHE A 3 18.15 -29.29 -21.00
N ALA A 4 17.04 -29.80 -20.47
CA ALA A 4 15.72 -29.26 -20.75
C ALA A 4 15.64 -27.87 -20.10
N TYR A 5 15.72 -26.82 -20.92
CA TYR A 5 15.31 -25.48 -20.53
C TYR A 5 13.79 -25.55 -20.24
N LEU A 6 13.41 -25.52 -18.98
CA LEU A 6 12.04 -25.18 -18.57
C LEU A 6 11.82 -23.73 -19.01
N CYS A 7 11.23 -23.53 -20.18
CA CYS A 7 10.58 -22.26 -20.52
C CYS A 7 9.48 -22.04 -19.49
N VAL A 8 9.75 -21.20 -18.50
CA VAL A 8 8.69 -20.59 -17.70
C VAL A 8 7.88 -19.76 -18.70
N HIS A 9 6.77 -20.30 -19.17
CA HIS A 9 5.83 -19.56 -20.00
C HIS A 9 5.32 -18.41 -19.13
N ALA A 10 5.63 -17.17 -19.51
CA ALA A 10 4.98 -16.01 -18.97
C ALA A 10 3.46 -16.25 -19.06
N GLN A 11 2.76 -16.14 -17.94
CA GLN A 11 1.30 -16.30 -17.95
C GLN A 11 0.72 -15.18 -18.82
N ASP A 12 0.11 -15.57 -19.92
CA ASP A 12 -0.55 -14.60 -20.81
C ASP A 12 -1.79 -14.06 -20.09
N PHE A 13 -1.79 -12.75 -19.83
CA PHE A 13 -2.92 -12.05 -19.21
C PHE A 13 -4.23 -12.34 -19.94
N ASP A 14 -4.20 -12.26 -21.27
CA ASP A 14 -5.40 -12.42 -22.10
C ASP A 14 -5.95 -13.86 -22.14
N THR A 15 -5.18 -14.84 -21.69
CA THR A 15 -5.68 -16.22 -21.51
C THR A 15 -6.65 -16.32 -20.33
N TRP A 16 -6.37 -15.59 -19.24
CA TRP A 16 -7.06 -15.76 -17.96
C TRP A 16 -8.03 -14.63 -17.64
N PHE A 17 -7.78 -13.43 -18.14
CA PHE A 17 -8.46 -12.23 -17.68
C PHE A 17 -9.12 -11.43 -18.81
N GLU A 18 -10.22 -10.77 -18.46
CA GLU A 18 -10.75 -9.65 -19.22
C GLU A 18 -9.99 -8.36 -18.86
N ASP A 19 -10.00 -7.36 -19.78
CA ASP A 19 -9.46 -6.03 -19.47
C ASP A 19 -10.43 -5.22 -18.59
N LYS A 20 -10.73 -5.77 -17.41
CA LYS A 20 -11.63 -5.21 -16.41
C LYS A 20 -11.05 -5.43 -15.01
N THR A 21 -11.40 -4.57 -14.09
CA THR A 21 -11.07 -4.72 -12.67
C THR A 21 -12.21 -5.41 -11.94
N LEU A 22 -11.90 -6.46 -11.19
CA LEU A 22 -12.73 -6.98 -10.12
C LEU A 22 -12.27 -6.33 -8.81
N ARG A 23 -13.13 -5.55 -8.20
CA ARG A 23 -12.93 -4.99 -6.87
C ARG A 23 -13.57 -5.93 -5.85
N LEU A 24 -12.80 -6.28 -4.85
CA LEU A 24 -13.16 -7.16 -3.76
C LEU A 24 -13.23 -6.35 -2.46
N ASP A 25 -14.43 -6.15 -1.95
CA ASP A 25 -14.66 -5.48 -0.68
C ASP A 25 -14.84 -6.53 0.42
N TYR A 26 -14.02 -6.43 1.47
CA TYR A 26 -14.08 -7.30 2.64
C TYR A 26 -14.18 -6.50 3.92
N VAL A 27 -14.70 -7.16 4.94
CA VAL A 27 -14.60 -6.71 6.33
C VAL A 27 -13.73 -7.69 7.08
N PHE A 28 -12.65 -7.19 7.68
CA PHE A 28 -11.84 -7.94 8.66
C PHE A 28 -12.28 -7.53 10.05
N SER A 29 -12.46 -8.47 10.93
CA SER A 29 -12.93 -8.22 12.29
C SER A 29 -12.31 -9.18 13.29
N GLY A 30 -12.39 -8.84 14.57
CA GLY A 30 -11.88 -9.65 15.68
C GLY A 30 -11.16 -8.81 16.71
N ASN A 31 -10.21 -9.43 17.38
CA ASN A 31 -9.45 -8.87 18.51
C ASN A 31 -7.98 -9.30 18.40
N ASP A 32 -7.21 -9.24 19.49
CA ASP A 32 -5.80 -9.66 19.52
C ASP A 32 -5.57 -11.18 19.43
N HIS A 33 -6.64 -12.00 19.48
CA HIS A 33 -6.58 -13.47 19.43
C HIS A 33 -7.29 -14.05 18.22
N GLU A 34 -8.39 -13.43 17.79
CA GLU A 34 -9.27 -13.96 16.74
C GLU A 34 -9.32 -12.99 15.55
N GLN A 35 -9.31 -13.58 14.36
CA GLN A 35 -9.40 -12.86 13.09
C GLN A 35 -10.46 -13.50 12.21
N HIS A 36 -11.40 -12.70 11.71
CA HIS A 36 -12.45 -13.10 10.81
C HIS A 36 -12.38 -12.28 9.53
N ILE A 37 -12.55 -12.96 8.39
CA ILE A 37 -12.61 -12.35 7.07
C ILE A 37 -14.00 -12.60 6.53
N ALA A 38 -14.71 -11.56 6.12
CA ALA A 38 -16.03 -11.67 5.48
C ALA A 38 -16.04 -10.92 4.15
N VAL A 39 -16.67 -11.53 3.14
CA VAL A 39 -16.98 -10.84 1.87
C VAL A 39 -18.09 -9.83 2.15
N ASP A 40 -17.92 -8.61 1.70
CA ASP A 40 -18.94 -7.57 1.80
C ASP A 40 -19.61 -7.32 0.45
N GLU A 41 -18.85 -6.93 -0.58
CA GLU A 41 -19.36 -6.66 -1.91
C GLU A 41 -18.33 -6.99 -3.00
N LEU A 42 -18.81 -7.39 -4.17
CA LEU A 42 -18.00 -7.51 -5.37
C LEU A 42 -18.43 -6.46 -6.39
N CYS A 43 -17.46 -5.74 -6.97
CA CYS A 43 -17.73 -4.74 -8.00
C CYS A 43 -16.86 -4.97 -9.24
N GLN A 44 -17.37 -4.58 -10.41
CA GLN A 44 -16.61 -4.57 -11.66
C GLN A 44 -16.46 -3.14 -12.17
N SER A 45 -15.24 -2.77 -12.62
CA SER A 45 -14.99 -1.52 -13.34
C SER A 45 -14.38 -1.74 -14.74
N PRO A 46 -14.48 -0.75 -15.67
CA PRO A 46 -14.34 -0.98 -17.11
C PRO A 46 -12.97 -1.41 -17.60
N ARG A 47 -11.89 -1.17 -16.84
CA ARG A 47 -10.51 -1.48 -17.27
C ARG A 47 -9.68 -2.01 -16.12
N TRP A 48 -8.71 -2.86 -16.45
CA TRP A 48 -7.65 -3.28 -15.55
C TRP A 48 -6.43 -2.35 -15.69
N TYR A 49 -5.99 -1.81 -14.58
CA TYR A 49 -4.86 -0.88 -14.52
C TYR A 49 -3.64 -1.43 -13.78
N GLY A 50 -3.74 -2.60 -13.18
CA GLY A 50 -2.66 -3.25 -12.45
C GLY A 50 -1.73 -4.09 -13.37
N LYS A 51 -0.86 -4.85 -12.73
CA LYS A 51 0.15 -5.66 -13.44
C LYS A 51 -0.46 -6.65 -14.42
N ARG A 52 0.17 -6.78 -15.59
CA ARG A 52 -0.18 -7.75 -16.65
C ARG A 52 0.90 -8.81 -16.85
N GLN A 53 2.01 -8.69 -16.16
CA GLN A 53 3.12 -9.64 -16.14
C GLN A 53 3.38 -10.05 -14.69
N HIS A 54 4.18 -11.11 -14.48
CA HIS A 54 4.43 -11.63 -13.13
C HIS A 54 3.16 -11.90 -12.33
N LEU A 55 2.11 -12.36 -13.03
CA LEU A 55 0.74 -12.43 -12.49
C LEU A 55 0.65 -13.25 -11.21
N SER A 56 1.37 -14.39 -11.14
CA SER A 56 1.41 -15.29 -9.98
C SER A 56 2.58 -15.06 -9.02
N GLU A 57 3.39 -14.03 -9.27
CA GLU A 57 4.55 -13.69 -8.46
C GLU A 57 4.25 -12.53 -7.52
N LEU A 58 5.03 -12.44 -6.44
CA LEU A 58 4.95 -11.36 -5.44
C LEU A 58 6.29 -10.61 -5.40
N PRO A 59 6.29 -9.28 -5.42
CA PRO A 59 7.53 -8.50 -5.21
C PRO A 59 7.98 -8.53 -3.75
N MET A 60 7.04 -8.74 -2.80
CA MET A 60 7.26 -8.87 -1.36
C MET A 60 6.13 -9.69 -0.72
N GLU A 61 6.36 -10.21 0.49
CA GLU A 61 5.41 -11.11 1.16
C GLU A 61 4.20 -10.36 1.74
N GLY A 62 4.39 -9.20 2.39
CA GLY A 62 3.33 -8.49 3.12
C GLY A 62 2.82 -9.23 4.35
N ASN A 63 1.84 -8.64 5.03
CA ASN A 63 1.13 -9.25 6.17
C ASN A 63 -0.11 -10.02 5.72
N GLY A 64 -0.48 -9.92 4.47
CA GLY A 64 -1.56 -10.68 3.85
C GLY A 64 -1.31 -10.94 2.38
N GLN A 65 -1.99 -11.93 1.82
CA GLN A 65 -1.87 -12.30 0.42
C GLN A 65 -3.24 -12.63 -0.16
N ILE A 66 -3.44 -12.21 -1.41
CA ILE A 66 -4.55 -12.66 -2.25
C ILE A 66 -3.99 -13.61 -3.28
N THR A 67 -4.59 -14.79 -3.39
CA THR A 67 -4.29 -15.78 -4.42
C THR A 67 -5.55 -16.12 -5.20
N MET A 68 -5.54 -15.89 -6.51
CA MET A 68 -6.61 -16.31 -7.41
C MET A 68 -6.20 -17.58 -8.14
N ARG A 69 -7.08 -18.57 -8.14
CA ARG A 69 -6.90 -19.85 -8.84
C ARG A 69 -8.03 -20.04 -9.85
N ASP A 70 -7.70 -20.55 -11.03
CA ASP A 70 -8.73 -21.04 -11.95
C ASP A 70 -9.48 -22.19 -11.29
N HIS A 71 -10.79 -22.07 -11.11
CA HIS A 71 -11.62 -23.04 -10.38
C HIS A 71 -11.53 -24.45 -10.95
N ALA A 72 -11.51 -24.58 -12.28
CA ALA A 72 -11.51 -25.88 -12.97
C ALA A 72 -10.18 -26.63 -12.84
N THR A 73 -9.05 -25.92 -12.77
CA THR A 73 -7.70 -26.52 -12.82
C THR A 73 -6.93 -26.40 -11.52
N GLY A 74 -7.35 -25.52 -10.59
CA GLY A 74 -6.63 -25.17 -9.38
C GLY A 74 -5.34 -24.37 -9.63
N LYS A 75 -5.02 -24.02 -10.90
CA LYS A 75 -3.80 -23.29 -11.26
C LYS A 75 -3.85 -21.87 -10.69
N VAL A 76 -2.77 -21.44 -10.02
CA VAL A 76 -2.62 -20.04 -9.60
C VAL A 76 -2.50 -19.17 -10.84
N ILE A 77 -3.40 -18.20 -11.00
CA ILE A 77 -3.46 -17.28 -12.14
C ILE A 77 -3.14 -15.84 -11.75
N TYR A 78 -3.32 -15.46 -10.46
CA TYR A 78 -2.93 -14.14 -9.96
C TYR A 78 -2.57 -14.21 -8.48
N ARG A 79 -1.63 -13.35 -8.04
CA ARG A 79 -1.31 -13.13 -6.63
C ARG A 79 -0.97 -11.66 -6.39
N ASN A 80 -1.32 -11.19 -5.20
CA ASN A 80 -0.84 -9.91 -4.68
C ASN A 80 -0.65 -10.02 -3.17
N SER A 81 0.16 -9.14 -2.60
CA SER A 81 0.39 -9.01 -1.15
C SER A 81 -0.08 -7.66 -0.66
N PHE A 82 -0.35 -7.56 0.63
CA PHE A 82 -0.85 -6.34 1.26
C PHE A 82 -0.52 -6.30 2.75
N SER A 83 -0.72 -5.15 3.38
CA SER A 83 -0.83 -4.99 4.83
C SER A 83 -2.16 -4.31 5.18
N THR A 84 -2.56 -4.34 6.45
CA THR A 84 -3.85 -3.78 6.89
C THR A 84 -3.74 -3.04 8.21
N LEU A 85 -4.55 -2.01 8.38
CA LEU A 85 -4.73 -1.36 9.69
C LEU A 85 -5.36 -2.29 10.73
N PHE A 86 -6.13 -3.30 10.31
CA PHE A 86 -6.66 -4.30 11.22
C PHE A 86 -5.57 -5.07 11.96
N GLN A 87 -4.58 -5.60 11.23
CA GLN A 87 -3.46 -6.34 11.83
C GLN A 87 -2.55 -5.44 12.67
N GLU A 88 -2.36 -4.18 12.27
CA GLU A 88 -1.65 -3.20 13.07
C GLU A 88 -2.41 -2.92 14.38
N TRP A 89 -3.73 -2.64 14.29
CA TRP A 89 -4.57 -2.39 15.47
C TRP A 89 -4.54 -3.54 16.48
N GLN A 90 -4.41 -4.79 16.04
CA GLN A 90 -4.31 -5.95 16.93
C GLN A 90 -3.10 -5.90 17.88
N THR A 91 -2.08 -5.09 17.57
CA THR A 91 -0.92 -4.88 18.43
C THR A 91 -1.17 -3.86 19.55
N TYR A 92 -2.28 -3.12 19.49
CA TYR A 92 -2.61 -2.08 20.46
C TYR A 92 -3.46 -2.61 21.64
N PRO A 93 -3.39 -1.94 22.82
CA PRO A 93 -4.14 -2.38 24.01
C PRO A 93 -5.66 -2.43 23.85
N GLU A 94 -6.24 -1.71 22.89
CA GLU A 94 -7.68 -1.72 22.61
C GLU A 94 -8.14 -3.10 22.13
N ALA A 95 -7.35 -3.77 21.31
CA ALA A 95 -7.67 -5.09 20.77
C ALA A 95 -7.81 -6.19 21.83
N LYS A 96 -7.21 -5.99 23.02
CA LYS A 96 -7.38 -6.89 24.19
C LYS A 96 -8.71 -6.71 24.92
N LYS A 97 -9.51 -5.71 24.54
CA LYS A 97 -10.69 -5.31 25.29
C LYS A 97 -11.99 -5.49 24.52
N LEU A 98 -11.93 -5.46 23.19
CA LEU A 98 -13.12 -5.51 22.35
C LEU A 98 -12.78 -6.04 20.95
N ASP A 99 -13.81 -6.50 20.25
CA ASP A 99 -13.76 -6.79 18.82
C ASP A 99 -14.01 -5.51 18.03
N LYS A 100 -13.29 -5.37 16.90
CA LYS A 100 -13.46 -4.25 15.98
C LYS A 100 -13.44 -4.74 14.54
N SER A 101 -14.10 -3.99 13.65
CA SER A 101 -14.13 -4.29 12.21
C SER A 101 -13.48 -3.20 11.41
N PHE A 102 -12.86 -3.61 10.29
CA PHE A 102 -12.15 -2.74 9.35
C PHE A 102 -12.53 -3.08 7.93
N GLU A 103 -12.84 -2.06 7.13
CA GLU A 103 -12.99 -2.20 5.71
C GLU A 103 -11.64 -2.52 5.05
N ASN A 104 -11.65 -3.43 4.07
CA ASN A 104 -10.51 -3.69 3.21
C ASN A 104 -11.00 -3.83 1.77
N VAL A 105 -10.27 -3.21 0.84
CA VAL A 105 -10.62 -3.19 -0.58
C VAL A 105 -9.41 -3.63 -1.39
N PHE A 106 -9.59 -4.61 -2.26
CA PHE A 106 -8.55 -5.11 -3.12
C PHE A 106 -8.98 -5.09 -4.59
N LEU A 107 -8.03 -4.79 -5.46
CA LEU A 107 -8.23 -4.81 -6.91
C LEU A 107 -7.48 -5.99 -7.50
N VAL A 108 -8.19 -6.79 -8.28
CA VAL A 108 -7.62 -7.89 -9.06
C VAL A 108 -8.17 -7.85 -10.48
N PRO A 109 -7.50 -8.46 -11.48
CA PRO A 109 -8.06 -8.52 -12.82
C PRO A 109 -9.29 -9.44 -12.85
N MET A 110 -10.31 -9.09 -13.64
CA MET A 110 -11.53 -9.87 -13.77
C MET A 110 -11.22 -11.20 -14.48
N PRO A 111 -11.48 -12.37 -13.85
CA PRO A 111 -11.27 -13.65 -14.50
C PRO A 111 -12.27 -13.87 -15.62
N LYS A 112 -11.89 -14.59 -16.69
CA LYS A 112 -12.80 -14.97 -17.78
C LYS A 112 -13.72 -16.14 -17.44
N ARG A 113 -13.39 -16.89 -16.39
CA ARG A 113 -14.07 -18.10 -15.93
C ARG A 113 -14.14 -18.10 -14.41
N PRO A 114 -15.00 -18.94 -13.80
CA PRO A 114 -15.01 -19.07 -12.34
C PRO A 114 -13.62 -19.28 -11.76
N ALA A 115 -13.33 -18.57 -10.69
CA ALA A 115 -12.04 -18.58 -10.02
C ALA A 115 -12.23 -18.59 -8.49
N ASP A 116 -11.33 -19.27 -7.79
CA ASP A 116 -11.28 -19.29 -6.34
C ASP A 116 -10.35 -18.19 -5.86
N ILE A 117 -10.87 -17.29 -5.05
CA ILE A 117 -10.11 -16.24 -4.37
C ILE A 117 -9.80 -16.70 -2.96
N THR A 118 -8.52 -16.86 -2.64
CA THR A 118 -8.06 -17.11 -1.28
C THR A 118 -7.41 -15.85 -0.72
N LEU A 119 -7.87 -15.42 0.46
CA LEU A 119 -7.31 -14.34 1.25
C LEU A 119 -6.67 -14.93 2.50
N ASP A 120 -5.37 -14.74 2.67
CA ASP A 120 -4.61 -15.19 3.84
C ASP A 120 -4.11 -13.98 4.63
N LEU A 121 -4.41 -13.89 5.92
CA LEU A 121 -3.74 -13.02 6.87
C LEU A 121 -2.59 -13.78 7.52
N ARG A 122 -1.46 -13.11 7.71
CA ARG A 122 -0.24 -13.70 8.26
C ARG A 122 0.21 -12.92 9.49
N ASP A 123 0.59 -13.65 10.50
CA ASP A 123 1.18 -13.08 11.71
C ASP A 123 2.65 -12.63 11.48
N ASN A 124 3.25 -12.07 12.52
CA ASN A 124 4.66 -11.64 12.51
C ASN A 124 5.67 -12.81 12.46
N ARG A 125 5.21 -14.06 12.52
CA ARG A 125 5.99 -15.28 12.28
C ARG A 125 5.77 -15.85 10.88
N LYS A 126 5.04 -15.11 10.01
CA LYS A 126 4.67 -15.47 8.63
C LYS A 126 3.73 -16.69 8.55
N GLN A 127 3.12 -17.07 9.68
CA GLN A 127 2.13 -18.14 9.71
C GLN A 127 0.76 -17.58 9.33
N VAL A 128 -0.04 -18.37 8.59
CA VAL A 128 -1.43 -17.99 8.28
C VAL A 128 -2.23 -18.01 9.57
N SER A 129 -2.71 -16.85 10.00
CA SER A 129 -3.53 -16.66 11.20
C SER A 129 -5.03 -16.73 10.90
N SER A 130 -5.43 -16.34 9.70
CA SER A 130 -6.80 -16.45 9.21
C SER A 130 -6.81 -16.61 7.70
N SER A 131 -7.77 -17.35 7.17
CA SER A 131 -7.91 -17.58 5.73
C SER A 131 -9.37 -17.67 5.33
N LEU A 132 -9.72 -17.07 4.19
CA LEU A 132 -11.02 -17.23 3.55
C LEU A 132 -10.79 -17.61 2.09
N THR A 133 -11.49 -18.65 1.62
CA THR A 133 -11.58 -18.96 0.19
C THR A 133 -13.03 -18.89 -0.24
N HIS A 134 -13.31 -18.20 -1.35
CA HIS A 134 -14.62 -18.18 -1.98
C HIS A 134 -14.49 -18.19 -3.50
N GLU A 135 -15.51 -18.72 -4.16
CA GLU A 135 -15.62 -18.70 -5.61
C GLU A 135 -16.13 -17.33 -6.10
N VAL A 136 -15.64 -16.91 -7.25
CA VAL A 136 -16.15 -15.78 -8.03
C VAL A 136 -16.50 -16.28 -9.42
N ASP A 137 -17.79 -16.27 -9.76
CA ASP A 137 -18.25 -16.44 -11.13
C ASP A 137 -18.35 -15.04 -11.78
N PRO A 138 -17.59 -14.75 -12.86
CA PRO A 138 -17.67 -13.45 -13.55
C PRO A 138 -19.06 -13.14 -14.15
N LYS A 139 -19.97 -14.12 -14.18
CA LYS A 139 -21.35 -13.95 -14.64
C LYS A 139 -22.35 -13.73 -13.50
N ASP A 140 -21.88 -13.69 -12.25
CA ASP A 140 -22.75 -13.43 -11.11
C ASP A 140 -23.39 -12.05 -11.25
N ILE A 141 -24.73 -12.05 -11.27
CA ILE A 141 -25.56 -10.83 -11.40
C ILE A 141 -25.43 -9.87 -10.21
N LEU A 142 -24.89 -10.33 -9.08
CA LEU A 142 -24.66 -9.51 -7.90
C LEU A 142 -23.33 -8.75 -7.94
N ILE A 143 -22.46 -8.99 -8.93
CA ILE A 143 -21.27 -8.17 -9.17
C ILE A 143 -21.72 -6.80 -9.71
N ARG A 144 -21.63 -5.78 -8.87
CA ARG A 144 -22.09 -4.43 -9.20
C ARG A 144 -21.16 -3.72 -10.17
N HIS A 145 -21.68 -3.14 -11.25
CA HIS A 145 -20.92 -2.34 -12.20
C HIS A 145 -20.72 -0.91 -11.69
N ILE A 146 -19.46 -0.47 -11.63
CA ILE A 146 -19.06 0.85 -11.15
C ILE A 146 -18.09 1.53 -12.14
N GLY A 147 -17.98 2.86 -12.05
CA GLY A 147 -16.98 3.62 -12.83
C GLY A 147 -17.26 3.75 -14.33
N GLU A 148 -18.46 3.37 -14.81
CA GLU A 148 -18.90 3.59 -16.18
C GLU A 148 -19.58 4.96 -16.36
N LYS A 149 -20.19 5.46 -15.31
CA LYS A 149 -20.89 6.74 -15.26
C LYS A 149 -20.48 7.51 -14.02
N ALA A 150 -20.62 8.84 -14.06
CA ALA A 150 -20.31 9.72 -12.93
C ALA A 150 -18.88 9.53 -12.36
N VAL A 151 -17.90 9.29 -13.25
CA VAL A 151 -16.50 9.23 -12.85
C VAL A 151 -16.08 10.56 -12.23
N THR A 152 -15.42 10.48 -11.07
CA THR A 152 -14.91 11.68 -10.39
C THR A 152 -13.98 12.47 -11.31
N PRO A 153 -14.10 13.78 -11.43
CA PRO A 153 -13.20 14.58 -12.24
C PRO A 153 -11.74 14.37 -11.79
N TYR A 154 -10.84 14.20 -12.75
CA TYR A 154 -9.41 14.07 -12.47
C TYR A 154 -8.55 14.74 -13.55
N VAL A 155 -7.33 15.09 -13.16
CA VAL A 155 -6.33 15.71 -14.03
C VAL A 155 -5.07 14.83 -14.08
N THR A 156 -4.53 14.62 -15.28
CA THR A 156 -3.25 13.92 -15.43
C THR A 156 -2.09 14.87 -15.16
N LEU A 157 -1.27 14.58 -14.16
CA LEU A 157 -0.10 15.36 -13.77
C LEU A 157 1.20 14.86 -14.41
N GLN A 158 1.28 13.55 -14.64
CA GLN A 158 2.44 12.88 -15.25
C GLN A 158 1.97 11.73 -16.12
N LYS A 159 2.57 11.59 -17.31
CA LYS A 159 2.36 10.44 -18.20
C LYS A 159 3.60 9.60 -18.30
N ALA A 160 3.44 8.27 -18.25
CA ALA A 160 4.50 7.31 -18.53
C ALA A 160 4.85 7.31 -20.02
N ALA A 161 6.08 6.93 -20.35
CA ALA A 161 6.51 6.72 -21.72
C ALA A 161 5.83 5.50 -22.35
N ASP A 162 5.63 4.43 -21.59
CA ASP A 162 4.85 3.25 -21.95
C ASP A 162 3.67 3.11 -21.00
N THR A 163 2.45 3.29 -21.49
CA THR A 163 1.23 3.19 -20.71
C THR A 163 0.75 1.75 -20.48
N THR A 164 1.36 0.78 -21.13
CA THR A 164 1.05 -0.66 -20.96
C THR A 164 1.84 -1.29 -19.82
N ARG A 165 3.02 -0.75 -19.52
CA ARG A 165 3.96 -1.21 -18.48
C ARG A 165 4.36 -0.06 -17.58
N CYS A 166 3.41 0.54 -16.89
CA CYS A 166 3.66 1.67 -16.00
C CYS A 166 2.98 1.48 -14.66
N ILE A 167 3.51 2.14 -13.67
CA ILE A 167 2.93 2.24 -12.32
C ILE A 167 1.99 3.44 -12.29
N ARG A 168 0.80 3.29 -11.71
CA ARG A 168 -0.24 4.33 -11.68
C ARG A 168 -0.51 4.81 -10.28
N ILE A 169 -0.33 6.10 -10.06
CA ILE A 169 -0.56 6.77 -8.78
C ILE A 169 -1.75 7.71 -8.92
N ALA A 170 -2.69 7.64 -7.98
CA ALA A 170 -3.75 8.62 -7.83
C ALA A 170 -3.54 9.44 -6.56
N PHE A 171 -3.39 10.76 -6.71
CA PHE A 171 -3.58 11.68 -5.61
C PHE A 171 -5.07 11.91 -5.41
N VAL A 172 -5.57 11.80 -4.17
CA VAL A 172 -6.98 11.97 -3.80
C VAL A 172 -7.12 13.18 -2.89
N ALA A 173 -8.08 14.06 -3.18
CA ALA A 173 -8.34 15.23 -2.36
C ALA A 173 -9.08 14.83 -1.08
N GLU A 174 -8.59 15.25 0.10
CA GLU A 174 -9.25 15.03 1.37
C GLU A 174 -9.31 16.32 2.19
N GLY A 175 -10.51 16.70 2.62
CA GLY A 175 -10.74 17.95 3.32
C GLY A 175 -10.65 19.21 2.45
N TYR A 176 -10.63 19.07 1.13
CA TYR A 176 -10.77 20.20 0.20
C TYR A 176 -12.22 20.27 -0.27
N THR A 177 -12.88 21.39 -0.04
CA THR A 177 -14.21 21.67 -0.59
C THR A 177 -14.14 21.91 -2.09
N LYS A 178 -15.30 21.93 -2.76
CA LYS A 178 -15.37 22.25 -4.20
C LYS A 178 -14.70 23.60 -4.55
N ALA A 179 -14.78 24.57 -3.64
CA ALA A 179 -14.14 25.89 -3.83
C ALA A 179 -12.60 25.83 -3.70
N GLU A 180 -12.07 24.80 -3.04
CA GLU A 180 -10.63 24.64 -2.77
C GLU A 180 -9.93 23.69 -3.78
N MET A 181 -10.64 23.19 -4.80
CA MET A 181 -10.07 22.23 -5.76
C MET A 181 -8.86 22.78 -6.52
N SER A 182 -8.81 24.08 -6.80
CA SER A 182 -7.61 24.69 -7.39
C SER A 182 -6.38 24.55 -6.50
N ARG A 183 -6.55 24.76 -5.18
CA ARG A 183 -5.49 24.55 -4.18
C ARG A 183 -5.05 23.08 -4.10
N PHE A 184 -6.01 22.16 -4.11
CA PHE A 184 -5.68 20.73 -4.19
C PHE A 184 -4.82 20.39 -5.40
N LEU A 185 -5.17 20.91 -6.60
CA LEU A 185 -4.39 20.63 -7.81
C LEU A 185 -2.97 21.21 -7.72
N GLU A 186 -2.78 22.36 -7.11
CA GLU A 186 -1.46 22.93 -6.82
C GLU A 186 -0.68 22.04 -5.85
N ASP A 187 -1.32 21.55 -4.79
CA ASP A 187 -0.69 20.64 -3.81
C ASP A 187 -0.34 19.29 -4.45
N ALA A 188 -1.19 18.72 -5.29
CA ALA A 188 -0.91 17.49 -6.04
C ALA A 188 0.23 17.67 -7.05
N GLN A 189 0.34 18.85 -7.69
CA GLN A 189 1.47 19.17 -8.56
C GLN A 189 2.78 19.28 -7.76
N ARG A 190 2.75 19.89 -6.58
CA ARG A 190 3.90 19.96 -5.65
C ARG A 190 4.30 18.56 -5.19
N ALA A 191 3.32 17.74 -4.77
CA ALA A 191 3.54 16.36 -4.33
C ALA A 191 4.22 15.53 -5.45
N THR A 192 3.75 15.66 -6.69
CA THR A 192 4.38 15.04 -7.87
C THR A 192 5.85 15.48 -8.00
N GLY A 193 6.14 16.77 -7.86
CA GLY A 193 7.50 17.29 -7.88
C GLY A 193 8.37 16.75 -6.75
N PHE A 194 7.81 16.62 -5.54
CA PHE A 194 8.50 16.07 -4.38
C PHE A 194 8.84 14.60 -4.57
N LEU A 195 7.89 13.76 -4.96
CA LEU A 195 8.10 12.34 -5.20
C LEU A 195 9.24 12.10 -6.22
N PHE A 196 9.16 12.77 -7.38
CA PHE A 196 10.17 12.63 -8.43
C PHE A 196 11.45 13.46 -8.20
N SER A 197 11.66 14.01 -7.02
CA SER A 197 12.95 14.59 -6.61
C SER A 197 13.86 13.60 -5.86
N TYR A 198 13.34 12.43 -5.48
CA TYR A 198 14.07 11.37 -4.77
C TYR A 198 14.41 10.20 -5.69
N GLU A 199 15.63 9.64 -5.57
CA GLU A 199 15.94 8.35 -6.19
C GLU A 199 15.33 7.19 -5.40
N PRO A 200 14.82 6.13 -6.10
CA PRO A 200 14.92 5.86 -7.55
C PRO A 200 13.77 6.43 -8.39
N PHE A 201 12.79 7.11 -7.79
CA PHE A 201 11.64 7.68 -8.50
C PHE A 201 12.05 8.70 -9.56
N LYS A 202 13.09 9.52 -9.27
CA LYS A 202 13.61 10.54 -10.18
C LYS A 202 14.09 9.94 -11.50
N SER A 203 14.99 8.96 -11.43
CA SER A 203 15.53 8.28 -12.63
C SER A 203 14.49 7.41 -13.33
N SER A 204 13.47 6.94 -12.61
CA SER A 204 12.37 6.11 -13.11
C SER A 204 11.10 6.87 -13.47
N ARG A 205 11.12 8.21 -13.49
CA ARG A 205 9.94 9.06 -13.66
C ARG A 205 9.10 8.70 -14.89
N SER A 206 9.73 8.34 -15.99
CA SER A 206 9.05 7.95 -17.23
C SER A 206 8.24 6.64 -17.13
N LYS A 207 8.38 5.90 -16.04
CA LYS A 207 7.65 4.66 -15.75
C LYS A 207 6.34 4.89 -14.97
N PHE A 208 6.01 6.14 -14.64
CA PHE A 208 4.85 6.48 -13.80
C PHE A 208 3.80 7.30 -14.54
N ASN A 209 2.54 6.91 -14.38
CA ASN A 209 1.37 7.76 -14.61
C ASN A 209 0.91 8.31 -13.26
N VAL A 210 0.58 9.61 -13.21
CA VAL A 210 0.06 10.26 -12.01
C VAL A 210 -1.18 11.07 -12.36
N VAL A 211 -2.24 10.86 -11.61
CA VAL A 211 -3.49 11.61 -11.71
C VAL A 211 -3.84 12.29 -10.40
N ALA A 212 -4.52 13.44 -10.45
CA ALA A 212 -5.10 14.13 -9.30
C ALA A 212 -6.62 14.04 -9.38
N VAL A 213 -7.23 13.39 -8.39
CA VAL A 213 -8.67 13.07 -8.33
C VAL A 213 -9.36 14.09 -7.44
N GLN A 214 -10.32 14.82 -8.01
CA GLN A 214 -11.00 15.94 -7.37
C GLN A 214 -12.19 15.48 -6.52
N SER A 215 -11.94 14.69 -5.48
CA SER A 215 -12.91 14.23 -4.49
C SER A 215 -13.26 15.36 -3.53
N ALA A 216 -14.32 16.12 -3.85
CA ALA A 216 -14.69 17.29 -3.05
C ALA A 216 -15.32 16.89 -1.72
N SER A 217 -14.78 17.39 -0.62
CA SER A 217 -15.33 17.29 0.72
C SER A 217 -16.47 18.29 0.93
N GLU A 218 -17.41 17.95 1.82
CA GLU A 218 -18.46 18.89 2.25
C GLU A 218 -17.87 19.98 3.15
N GLU A 219 -16.89 19.61 4.00
CA GLU A 219 -16.23 20.51 4.92
C GLU A 219 -14.72 20.57 4.64
N SER A 220 -14.14 21.75 4.87
CA SER A 220 -12.69 21.97 4.76
C SER A 220 -11.96 21.48 6.02
N GLY A 221 -10.80 20.84 5.81
CA GLY A 221 -9.92 20.35 6.89
C GLY A 221 -10.14 18.87 7.19
N VAL A 222 -9.87 18.46 8.43
CA VAL A 222 -9.82 17.05 8.86
C VAL A 222 -10.38 16.87 10.25
N SER A 223 -10.90 15.69 10.57
CA SER A 223 -11.36 15.34 11.92
C SER A 223 -10.18 15.20 12.90
N ILE A 224 -10.35 15.74 14.11
CA ILE A 224 -9.40 15.65 15.23
C ILE A 224 -10.17 15.22 16.48
N PRO A 225 -10.43 13.92 16.66
CA PRO A 225 -11.25 13.39 17.75
C PRO A 225 -10.80 13.84 19.14
N GLY A 226 -9.50 13.88 19.42
CA GLY A 226 -8.94 14.33 20.68
C GLY A 226 -9.25 15.80 21.03
N LYS A 227 -9.71 16.59 20.04
CA LYS A 227 -10.20 17.96 20.22
C LYS A 227 -11.72 18.08 20.09
N GLY A 228 -12.44 16.97 19.95
CA GLY A 228 -13.88 16.96 19.70
C GLY A 228 -14.28 17.52 18.32
N ILE A 229 -13.35 17.58 17.36
CA ILE A 229 -13.59 18.10 16.01
C ILE A 229 -13.90 16.92 15.09
N TRP A 230 -15.10 16.91 14.54
CA TRP A 230 -15.55 15.95 13.53
C TRP A 230 -15.97 16.70 12.27
N LYS A 231 -15.58 16.19 11.11
CA LYS A 231 -15.83 16.80 9.80
C LYS A 231 -16.31 15.77 8.80
N THR A 232 -17.21 16.17 7.93
CA THR A 232 -17.69 15.40 6.79
C THR A 232 -16.79 15.67 5.60
N THR A 233 -15.77 14.83 5.45
CA THR A 233 -14.78 14.95 4.38
C THR A 233 -14.89 13.81 3.36
N ALA A 234 -14.20 13.90 2.23
CA ALA A 234 -14.34 12.98 1.10
C ALA A 234 -14.06 11.52 1.46
N VAL A 235 -13.04 11.26 2.26
CA VAL A 235 -12.65 9.90 2.69
C VAL A 235 -12.70 9.73 4.21
N LEU A 236 -13.30 10.70 4.93
CA LEU A 236 -13.54 10.64 6.37
C LEU A 236 -12.28 10.34 7.19
N SER A 237 -11.15 10.93 6.78
CA SER A 237 -9.89 10.77 7.51
C SER A 237 -9.92 11.47 8.86
N ASN A 238 -9.15 10.93 9.82
CA ASN A 238 -9.03 11.50 11.14
C ASN A 238 -7.62 11.31 11.72
N TYR A 239 -7.22 12.25 12.56
CA TYR A 239 -6.14 12.08 13.52
C TYR A 239 -6.57 11.17 14.68
N ASP A 240 -5.68 10.99 15.62
CA ASP A 240 -5.90 10.19 16.84
C ASP A 240 -6.24 8.72 16.55
N THR A 241 -5.87 8.21 15.38
CA THR A 241 -5.98 6.78 15.05
C THR A 241 -5.19 5.97 16.08
N PHE A 242 -5.82 4.95 16.65
CA PHE A 242 -5.28 4.12 17.73
C PHE A 242 -4.75 4.93 18.92
N TYR A 243 -5.38 6.10 19.18
CA TYR A 243 -5.03 7.05 20.24
C TYR A 243 -3.68 7.76 20.07
N SER A 244 -3.06 7.68 18.89
CA SER A 244 -1.86 8.43 18.55
C SER A 244 -2.22 9.76 17.88
N ASP A 245 -1.86 10.87 18.50
CA ASP A 245 -2.24 12.23 18.08
C ASP A 245 -1.65 12.68 16.74
N ARG A 246 -0.62 12.01 16.26
CA ARG A 246 0.05 12.22 14.97
C ARG A 246 -0.39 11.21 13.89
N TYR A 247 -1.06 10.12 14.28
CA TYR A 247 -1.44 9.08 13.34
C TYR A 247 -2.73 9.48 12.62
N LEU A 248 -2.55 9.83 11.37
CA LEU A 248 -3.60 10.27 10.46
C LEU A 248 -3.92 9.11 9.51
N THR A 249 -5.17 8.64 9.48
CA THR A 249 -5.61 7.55 8.61
C THR A 249 -7.06 7.74 8.15
N THR A 250 -7.53 6.85 7.27
CA THR A 250 -8.95 6.60 7.07
C THR A 250 -9.27 5.12 7.26
N LEU A 251 -10.40 4.82 7.88
CA LEU A 251 -10.96 3.47 7.98
C LEU A 251 -12.04 3.19 6.92
N HIS A 252 -12.34 4.17 6.05
CA HIS A 252 -13.42 4.15 5.07
C HIS A 252 -12.90 3.82 3.66
N LEU A 253 -12.30 2.63 3.51
CA LEU A 253 -11.65 2.23 2.26
C LEU A 253 -12.65 2.05 1.11
N LYS A 254 -13.87 1.62 1.38
CA LYS A 254 -14.93 1.53 0.37
C LYS A 254 -15.26 2.92 -0.19
N THR A 255 -15.36 3.91 0.67
CA THR A 255 -15.59 5.31 0.27
C THR A 255 -14.42 5.84 -0.57
N LEU A 256 -13.19 5.61 -0.14
CA LEU A 256 -11.99 5.98 -0.88
C LEU A 256 -11.99 5.38 -2.29
N HIS A 257 -12.24 4.07 -2.42
CA HIS A 257 -12.27 3.39 -3.71
C HIS A 257 -13.50 3.74 -4.55
N ASN A 258 -14.60 4.20 -3.95
CA ASN A 258 -15.76 4.72 -4.70
C ASN A 258 -15.42 6.01 -5.45
N TRP A 259 -14.62 6.93 -4.84
CA TRP A 259 -14.11 8.11 -5.53
C TRP A 259 -13.21 7.77 -6.71
N LEU A 260 -12.54 6.62 -6.68
CA LEU A 260 -11.58 6.16 -7.68
C LEU A 260 -12.20 5.25 -8.77
N ALA A 261 -13.49 4.96 -8.69
CA ALA A 261 -14.16 4.08 -9.65
C ALA A 261 -14.05 4.61 -11.09
N GLY A 262 -13.50 3.80 -12.00
CA GLY A 262 -13.27 4.16 -13.41
C GLY A 262 -12.02 5.01 -13.67
N ILE A 263 -11.24 5.33 -12.66
CA ILE A 263 -9.99 6.11 -12.78
C ILE A 263 -8.78 5.16 -12.89
N PRO A 264 -7.73 5.50 -13.66
CA PRO A 264 -6.52 4.68 -13.78
C PRO A 264 -5.62 4.82 -12.55
N TYR A 265 -5.61 3.83 -11.63
CA TYR A 265 -4.75 3.80 -10.45
C TYR A 265 -4.38 2.38 -10.04
N GLU A 266 -3.30 2.27 -9.30
CA GLU A 266 -2.82 1.10 -8.55
C GLU A 266 -2.44 1.51 -7.12
N HIS A 267 -1.75 2.65 -6.96
CA HIS A 267 -1.34 3.21 -5.68
C HIS A 267 -2.10 4.50 -5.40
N ILE A 268 -2.46 4.71 -4.14
CA ILE A 268 -3.29 5.81 -3.69
C ILE A 268 -2.50 6.65 -2.69
N ILE A 269 -2.44 7.95 -2.93
CA ILE A 269 -1.89 8.93 -2.00
C ILE A 269 -2.98 9.96 -1.69
N VAL A 270 -3.43 10.02 -0.45
CA VAL A 270 -4.44 10.96 -0.01
C VAL A 270 -3.76 12.23 0.50
N LEU A 271 -4.02 13.36 -0.14
CA LEU A 271 -3.53 14.67 0.28
C LEU A 271 -4.57 15.33 1.20
N VAL A 272 -4.22 15.50 2.47
CA VAL A 272 -5.14 16.01 3.49
C VAL A 272 -4.92 17.52 3.68
N ASN A 273 -6.00 18.29 3.57
CA ASN A 273 -6.03 19.75 3.73
C ASN A 273 -5.83 20.16 5.18
N THR A 274 -4.61 20.04 5.68
CA THR A 274 -4.26 20.38 7.06
C THR A 274 -2.79 20.78 7.16
N ASP A 275 -2.48 21.66 8.12
CA ASP A 275 -1.13 22.08 8.50
C ASP A 275 -0.59 21.33 9.73
N ARG A 276 -1.41 20.44 10.34
CA ARG A 276 -0.99 19.60 11.46
C ARG A 276 -0.12 18.45 10.94
N TYR A 277 1.00 18.16 11.64
CA TYR A 277 1.85 17.00 11.34
C TYR A 277 1.06 15.69 11.39
N GLY A 278 1.26 14.83 10.41
CA GLY A 278 0.69 13.49 10.37
C GLY A 278 0.82 12.85 9.00
N GLY A 279 0.84 11.55 9.02
CA GLY A 279 0.88 10.68 7.86
C GLY A 279 0.66 9.23 8.28
N GLY A 280 0.55 8.35 7.32
CA GLY A 280 0.48 6.90 7.47
C GLY A 280 0.49 6.22 6.12
N GLY A 281 1.19 5.08 6.00
CA GLY A 281 1.30 4.31 4.76
C GLY A 281 1.09 2.81 5.00
N VAL A 282 0.21 2.19 4.22
CA VAL A 282 -0.16 0.78 4.32
C VAL A 282 0.09 0.08 2.98
N LEU A 283 0.92 -0.96 2.98
CA LEU A 283 1.37 -1.67 1.78
C LEU A 283 0.20 -2.09 0.88
N ASN A 284 0.25 -1.67 -0.40
CA ASN A 284 -0.74 -1.97 -1.45
C ASN A 284 -2.19 -1.65 -1.04
N SER A 285 -2.37 -0.68 -0.13
CA SER A 285 -3.67 -0.12 0.24
C SER A 285 -3.71 1.37 -0.08
N TYR A 286 -3.13 2.20 0.76
CA TYR A 286 -3.02 3.65 0.53
C TYR A 286 -1.93 4.24 1.42
N ASP A 287 -1.54 5.48 1.11
CA ASP A 287 -0.92 6.37 2.07
C ASP A 287 -1.64 7.71 2.12
N LEU A 288 -1.38 8.47 3.17
CA LEU A 288 -1.88 9.82 3.29
C LEU A 288 -0.93 10.72 4.09
N CYS A 289 -0.99 12.02 3.82
CA CYS A 289 -0.14 13.00 4.48
C CYS A 289 -0.76 14.41 4.51
N ALA A 290 -0.33 15.19 5.50
CA ALA A 290 -0.71 16.59 5.67
C ALA A 290 -0.07 17.47 4.59
N ALA A 291 -0.86 18.04 3.68
CA ALA A 291 -0.37 18.76 2.50
C ALA A 291 0.22 20.15 2.80
N HIS A 292 -0.07 20.74 3.97
CA HIS A 292 0.35 22.09 4.32
C HIS A 292 1.32 22.15 5.52
N HIS A 293 1.70 20.99 6.07
CA HIS A 293 2.75 20.96 7.10
C HIS A 293 4.14 21.22 6.46
N PRO A 294 5.07 21.91 7.15
CA PRO A 294 6.42 22.17 6.64
C PRO A 294 7.19 20.90 6.23
N THR A 295 6.90 19.74 6.84
CA THR A 295 7.49 18.45 6.50
C THR A 295 6.72 17.69 5.42
N PHE A 296 5.80 18.30 4.69
CA PHE A 296 5.01 17.62 3.64
C PHE A 296 5.90 16.82 2.67
N ARG A 297 6.98 17.43 2.16
CA ARG A 297 7.91 16.76 1.23
C ARG A 297 8.52 15.47 1.80
N PRO A 298 9.20 15.47 2.97
CA PRO A 298 9.77 14.25 3.53
C PRO A 298 8.74 13.22 3.95
N VAL A 299 7.60 13.61 4.53
CA VAL A 299 6.55 12.69 4.97
C VAL A 299 5.90 12.00 3.77
N LEU A 300 5.48 12.73 2.74
CA LEU A 300 4.93 12.15 1.51
C LEU A 300 5.79 11.00 0.97
N VAL A 301 7.10 11.21 0.89
CA VAL A 301 8.03 10.23 0.30
C VAL A 301 8.28 9.07 1.26
N HIS A 302 8.28 9.30 2.57
CA HIS A 302 8.38 8.29 3.61
C HIS A 302 7.16 7.36 3.58
N GLU A 303 5.94 7.90 3.64
CA GLU A 303 4.70 7.12 3.62
C GLU A 303 4.54 6.32 2.32
N PHE A 304 4.94 6.90 1.18
CA PHE A 304 4.98 6.16 -0.08
C PHE A 304 6.01 5.03 -0.06
N GLY A 305 7.09 5.13 0.70
CA GLY A 305 8.02 4.02 0.95
C GLY A 305 7.35 2.82 1.61
N HIS A 306 6.45 3.06 2.58
CA HIS A 306 5.64 2.02 3.19
C HIS A 306 4.61 1.44 2.21
N SER A 307 3.77 2.29 1.62
CA SER A 307 2.62 1.85 0.82
C SER A 307 3.03 1.20 -0.51
N PHE A 308 4.12 1.64 -1.11
CA PHE A 308 4.60 1.16 -2.41
C PHE A 308 5.52 -0.07 -2.31
N ALA A 309 6.46 -0.06 -1.36
CA ALA A 309 7.52 -1.07 -1.30
C ALA A 309 7.59 -1.82 0.05
N GLY A 310 6.66 -1.55 0.96
CA GLY A 310 6.64 -2.21 2.27
C GLY A 310 7.91 -1.97 3.06
N LEU A 311 8.54 -0.81 2.92
CA LEU A 311 9.68 -0.47 3.77
C LEU A 311 9.20 -0.30 5.22
N ALA A 312 9.94 -0.84 6.16
CA ALA A 312 9.70 -0.62 7.58
C ALA A 312 10.26 0.73 8.02
N ASP A 313 9.73 1.27 9.12
CA ASP A 313 10.37 2.35 9.85
C ASP A 313 11.75 1.94 10.36
N GLU A 314 12.74 2.80 10.15
CA GLU A 314 14.11 2.58 10.60
C GLU A 314 14.42 3.28 11.94
N TYR A 315 13.38 3.73 12.66
CA TYR A 315 13.50 4.30 14.00
C TYR A 315 12.99 3.35 15.09
N ALA A 316 13.47 3.59 16.29
CA ALA A 316 13.01 2.94 17.52
C ALA A 316 13.21 3.90 18.68
N TYR A 317 12.16 4.20 19.41
CA TYR A 317 12.19 5.03 20.61
C TYR A 317 11.80 4.18 21.83
N GLU A 318 12.53 4.31 22.93
CA GLU A 318 12.27 3.51 24.14
C GLU A 318 10.84 3.65 24.67
N GLN A 319 10.25 4.86 24.52
CA GLN A 319 8.90 5.15 24.98
C GLN A 319 7.80 4.60 24.05
N GLU A 320 8.16 4.26 22.80
CA GLU A 320 7.23 3.79 21.76
C GLU A 320 7.59 2.37 21.31
N ALA A 321 8.42 1.66 22.07
CA ALA A 321 8.86 0.32 21.69
C ALA A 321 7.68 -0.66 21.66
N LEU A 322 7.41 -1.22 20.48
CA LEU A 322 6.41 -2.25 20.24
C LEU A 322 7.13 -3.55 19.86
N PRO A 323 6.78 -4.70 20.42
CA PRO A 323 7.39 -5.99 20.07
C PRO A 323 6.81 -6.55 18.75
N GLN A 324 6.96 -5.80 17.66
CA GLN A 324 6.40 -6.19 16.37
C GLN A 324 7.18 -7.29 15.67
N TYR A 325 8.49 -7.40 15.93
CA TYR A 325 9.39 -8.34 15.24
C TYR A 325 9.97 -9.37 16.22
N PRO A 326 9.59 -10.66 16.09
CA PRO A 326 10.27 -11.73 16.82
C PRO A 326 11.74 -11.79 16.40
N HIS A 327 12.67 -11.90 17.37
CA HIS A 327 14.12 -11.88 17.06
C HIS A 327 14.63 -13.20 16.45
N ASP A 328 13.80 -14.23 16.40
CA ASP A 328 14.08 -15.55 15.83
C ASP A 328 13.43 -15.75 14.45
N VAL A 329 12.81 -14.70 13.89
CA VAL A 329 12.21 -14.71 12.56
C VAL A 329 12.75 -13.53 11.75
N GLU A 330 13.09 -13.75 10.47
CA GLU A 330 13.51 -12.68 9.59
C GLU A 330 12.31 -11.88 9.08
N PRO A 331 12.27 -10.54 9.27
CA PRO A 331 11.25 -9.67 8.70
C PRO A 331 11.18 -9.81 7.16
N TRP A 332 10.00 -9.67 6.57
CA TRP A 332 9.86 -9.66 5.11
C TRP A 332 10.29 -8.32 4.50
N GLU A 333 10.28 -7.25 5.27
CA GLU A 333 10.69 -5.92 4.86
C GLU A 333 12.18 -5.88 4.47
N LYS A 334 12.49 -5.30 3.33
CA LYS A 334 13.82 -5.36 2.73
C LYS A 334 14.87 -4.50 3.42
N ASN A 335 14.45 -3.48 4.17
CA ASN A 335 15.33 -2.48 4.79
C ASN A 335 15.67 -2.74 6.26
N ILE A 336 15.09 -3.78 6.87
CA ILE A 336 15.41 -4.21 8.24
C ILE A 336 15.75 -5.70 8.32
N THR A 337 16.44 -6.13 9.36
CA THR A 337 16.82 -7.55 9.58
C THR A 337 16.94 -7.87 11.07
N THR A 338 16.61 -9.11 11.43
CA THR A 338 16.98 -9.73 12.71
C THR A 338 18.28 -10.54 12.62
N LYS A 339 18.88 -10.60 11.41
CA LYS A 339 20.06 -11.43 11.08
C LYS A 339 19.79 -12.94 11.09
N VAL A 340 18.54 -13.37 11.15
CA VAL A 340 18.17 -14.80 11.10
C VAL A 340 18.35 -15.34 9.69
N ASP A 341 17.89 -14.60 8.67
CA ASP A 341 18.12 -14.89 7.27
C ASP A 341 18.33 -13.59 6.49
N PHE A 342 19.57 -13.13 6.47
CA PHE A 342 19.94 -11.86 5.81
C PHE A 342 19.98 -11.95 4.29
N LYS A 343 19.79 -13.12 3.72
CA LYS A 343 19.87 -13.35 2.28
C LYS A 343 18.84 -12.52 1.52
N GLY A 344 19.29 -11.87 0.43
CA GLY A 344 18.44 -11.07 -0.45
C GLY A 344 18.03 -9.71 0.12
N LYS A 345 18.67 -9.25 1.20
CA LYS A 345 18.51 -7.87 1.70
C LYS A 345 19.63 -6.98 1.13
N TRP A 346 20.52 -6.43 1.91
CA TRP A 346 21.60 -5.55 1.43
C TRP A 346 23.00 -6.22 1.48
N GLU A 347 23.05 -7.54 1.32
CA GLU A 347 24.31 -8.30 1.28
C GLU A 347 25.30 -7.75 0.24
N ASN A 348 24.77 -7.36 -0.93
CA ASN A 348 25.56 -6.82 -2.03
C ASN A 348 26.24 -5.48 -1.71
N LEU A 349 25.84 -4.79 -0.64
CA LEU A 349 26.43 -3.53 -0.17
C LEU A 349 27.50 -3.76 0.89
N ILE A 350 27.44 -4.87 1.64
CA ILE A 350 28.41 -5.20 2.69
C ILE A 350 29.79 -5.39 2.06
N GLY A 351 30.77 -4.67 2.59
CA GLY A 351 32.16 -4.71 2.10
C GLY A 351 32.42 -3.89 0.83
N LYS A 352 31.36 -3.38 0.16
CA LYS A 352 31.50 -2.47 -1.01
C LYS A 352 31.25 -1.01 -0.64
N ASP A 353 30.24 -0.75 0.18
CA ASP A 353 29.98 0.57 0.75
C ASP A 353 30.45 0.57 2.21
N PRO A 354 31.44 1.40 2.58
CA PRO A 354 31.97 1.43 3.95
C PRO A 354 30.96 1.91 4.98
N LYS A 355 29.84 2.51 4.56
CA LYS A 355 28.76 2.96 5.45
C LYS A 355 27.65 1.89 5.62
N ALA A 356 27.65 0.85 4.77
CA ALA A 356 26.68 -0.23 4.91
C ALA A 356 27.07 -1.16 6.07
N GLY A 357 26.13 -1.50 6.92
CA GLY A 357 26.36 -2.31 8.09
C GLY A 357 25.09 -2.83 8.75
N PHE A 358 25.16 -3.02 10.06
CA PHE A 358 24.06 -3.45 10.89
C PHE A 358 23.93 -2.47 12.06
N TYR A 359 23.06 -1.48 11.89
CA TYR A 359 22.78 -0.46 12.89
C TYR A 359 21.57 -0.90 13.72
N GLU A 360 21.75 -1.19 14.99
CA GLU A 360 20.68 -1.65 15.88
C GLU A 360 19.64 -0.57 16.15
N GLY A 361 18.38 -0.98 16.29
CA GLY A 361 17.23 -0.10 16.49
C GLY A 361 16.51 0.23 15.18
N ALA A 362 15.44 -0.54 14.88
CA ALA A 362 14.55 -0.34 13.74
C ALA A 362 13.20 -1.05 14.01
N GLY A 363 12.16 -0.73 13.25
CA GLY A 363 10.85 -1.38 13.38
C GLY A 363 10.26 -1.24 14.77
N TYR A 364 10.39 -0.08 15.39
CA TYR A 364 9.97 0.19 16.79
C TYR A 364 10.66 -0.70 17.85
N SER A 365 11.64 -1.50 17.44
CA SER A 365 12.42 -2.38 18.34
C SER A 365 13.77 -1.77 18.63
N VAL A 366 14.04 -1.44 19.89
CA VAL A 366 15.30 -0.81 20.34
C VAL A 366 16.48 -1.76 20.18
N LYS A 367 16.24 -3.09 20.32
CA LYS A 367 17.25 -4.15 20.21
C LYS A 367 16.75 -5.29 19.34
N GLY A 368 17.70 -6.06 18.78
CA GLY A 368 17.44 -7.28 18.02
C GLY A 368 17.00 -7.06 16.58
N VAL A 369 16.66 -5.83 16.19
CA VAL A 369 16.32 -5.45 14.82
C VAL A 369 17.30 -4.40 14.31
N TYR A 370 17.79 -4.57 13.10
CA TYR A 370 18.87 -3.78 12.54
C TYR A 370 18.47 -3.16 11.19
N ARG A 371 18.97 -1.98 10.90
CA ARG A 371 18.89 -1.28 9.62
C ARG A 371 20.25 -1.22 8.93
N ALA A 372 20.25 -0.91 7.62
CA ALA A 372 21.44 -0.96 6.78
C ALA A 372 22.40 0.22 7.00
N TYR A 373 21.90 1.39 7.35
CA TYR A 373 22.67 2.65 7.47
C TYR A 373 22.34 3.37 8.78
N ALA A 374 23.25 4.24 9.22
CA ALA A 374 23.05 5.03 10.44
C ALA A 374 21.81 5.92 10.36
N ASP A 375 21.53 6.47 9.18
CA ASP A 375 20.36 7.32 8.92
C ASP A 375 19.83 7.15 7.50
N CYS A 376 18.53 7.39 7.32
CA CYS A 376 17.77 7.18 6.09
C CYS A 376 16.48 8.01 6.11
N ARG A 377 15.85 8.24 4.94
CA ARG A 377 14.49 8.80 4.84
C ARG A 377 13.47 7.99 5.65
N MET A 378 13.62 6.68 5.75
CA MET A 378 12.75 5.82 6.58
C MET A 378 13.03 5.92 8.08
N ARG A 379 13.99 6.76 8.50
CA ARG A 379 14.33 6.98 9.90
C ARG A 379 14.06 8.39 10.37
N THR A 380 14.49 9.40 9.61
CA THR A 380 14.37 10.81 10.01
C THR A 380 13.90 11.70 8.86
N ASN A 381 13.18 12.77 9.21
CA ASN A 381 12.74 13.76 8.23
C ASN A 381 13.90 14.68 7.76
N GLU A 382 14.98 14.72 8.47
CA GLU A 382 16.16 15.53 8.19
C GLU A 382 17.03 14.91 7.08
N ASN A 383 17.04 13.58 6.97
CA ASN A 383 17.80 12.92 5.92
C ASN A 383 17.20 13.25 4.54
N PRO A 384 17.99 13.81 3.59
CA PRO A 384 17.46 14.23 2.29
C PRO A 384 17.12 13.07 1.35
N GLU A 385 17.55 11.83 1.66
CA GLU A 385 17.46 10.70 0.72
C GLU A 385 17.14 9.37 1.40
N PHE A 386 16.62 8.42 0.62
CA PHE A 386 16.66 7.01 1.00
C PHE A 386 18.10 6.50 1.02
N CYS A 387 18.42 5.63 1.97
CA CYS A 387 19.71 4.92 1.95
C CYS A 387 19.81 3.95 0.74
N PRO A 388 21.00 3.50 0.36
CA PRO A 388 21.17 2.59 -0.77
C PRO A 388 20.35 1.29 -0.68
N ALA A 389 20.15 0.73 0.52
CA ALA A 389 19.32 -0.46 0.71
C ALA A 389 17.83 -0.19 0.39
N CYS A 390 17.28 0.93 0.89
CA CYS A 390 15.92 1.34 0.57
C CYS A 390 15.75 1.70 -0.90
N LYS A 391 16.75 2.39 -1.53
CA LYS A 391 16.74 2.67 -2.97
C LYS A 391 16.69 1.39 -3.80
N GLN A 392 17.45 0.37 -3.40
CA GLN A 392 17.44 -0.94 -4.07
C GLN A 392 16.05 -1.60 -3.95
N ALA A 393 15.48 -1.66 -2.76
CA ALA A 393 14.15 -2.24 -2.54
C ALA A 393 13.06 -1.54 -3.37
N LEU A 394 13.07 -0.20 -3.41
CA LEU A 394 12.17 0.60 -4.25
C LEU A 394 12.39 0.33 -5.74
N GLN A 395 13.65 0.23 -6.19
CA GLN A 395 13.97 -0.06 -7.59
C GLN A 395 13.52 -1.46 -8.00
N ASP A 396 13.65 -2.46 -7.12
CA ASP A 396 13.22 -3.84 -7.38
C ASP A 396 11.70 -3.89 -7.63
N VAL A 397 10.91 -3.12 -6.85
CA VAL A 397 9.46 -3.00 -7.06
C VAL A 397 9.13 -2.30 -8.38
N ILE A 398 9.81 -1.18 -8.70
CA ILE A 398 9.64 -0.48 -9.98
C ILE A 398 9.92 -1.44 -11.14
N ASP A 399 11.00 -2.20 -11.06
CA ASP A 399 11.41 -3.13 -12.10
C ASP A 399 10.43 -4.31 -12.24
N PHE A 400 9.92 -4.83 -11.15
CA PHE A 400 8.89 -5.88 -11.14
C PHE A 400 7.62 -5.48 -11.90
N TYR A 401 7.17 -4.23 -11.76
CA TYR A 401 5.97 -3.74 -12.46
C TYR A 401 6.24 -3.27 -13.90
N THR A 402 7.49 -2.96 -14.25
CA THR A 402 7.79 -2.28 -15.54
C THR A 402 8.68 -3.05 -16.49
N LYS A 403 9.27 -4.15 -16.10
CA LYS A 403 10.07 -5.06 -16.93
C LYS A 403 9.31 -6.34 -17.19
#